data_5ee825464aeaaa280e5add17ca24c2e8
#
_entry.id   5ee825464aeaaa280e5add17ca24c2e8
#
_cell.length_a   1.000
_cell.length_b   1.000
_cell.length_c   1.000
_cell.angle_alpha   90.00
_cell.angle_beta   90.00
_cell.angle_gamma   90.00
#
_symmetry.space_group_name_H-M   'P 1'
#
loop_
_entity.id
_entity.type
_entity.pdbx_description
1 polymer ?
#
loop_
_entity_poly.entity_id
_entity_poly.type
_entity_poly.pdbx_seq_one_letter_code
_entity_poly.pdbx_strand_id
1 'polypeptide(L)'
;LLTNYGNVDVMWFDHVGGRDWGKWRFDELFSMMYRLQPKMIVNNRAAKFCGPATPEDRGPSSPEIAKMTEGDYYTPEGHIGAMDIQKQWESCIHVGQGWSYRGEEGFKSPEECIRMLVSCTTGGGNLLLNFGPRPDGTLTDAETAVAKAMGAWLSKYGEAIYETRGGPYQNGAWGGSCHKGDKLFLHVYQWPAGGKIAFDPLPSKVLAARTLDGTPVNFEQDANELSVAIAEAQKVSPVTVIELTIDKPIATGLVCGRARIISDNMAEYGRDLGASATYTTSSTSEHDNAEIRPLLLKGERPKTGFAFHTAAEENPWATIDLGEAKQINAVVIENHPGDSRSEGIMMSISTDGTTWETLWKASKWEEKWLVLPTRFHAGITVPGRTARYIRLETKGNPPRPFLLQRVTILGQ
;
A
#
# COMPACT_ATOMS: atom_id res chain seq x y z
N LEU A 1 31.75 -19.25 12.12
CA LEU A 1 30.99 -18.89 10.93
C LEU A 1 31.82 -18.02 9.97
N LEU A 2 32.30 -16.86 10.40
CA LEU A 2 32.86 -15.82 9.52
C LEU A 2 34.26 -16.13 8.96
N THR A 3 34.91 -17.23 9.37
CA THR A 3 36.24 -17.62 8.92
C THR A 3 36.29 -18.96 8.19
N ASN A 4 35.33 -19.86 8.45
CA ASN A 4 35.46 -21.27 8.05
C ASN A 4 34.52 -21.66 6.88
N TYR A 5 33.64 -20.77 6.42
CA TYR A 5 32.64 -21.07 5.42
C TYR A 5 32.69 -20.16 4.18
N GLY A 6 33.83 -19.46 3.97
CA GLY A 6 34.02 -18.55 2.88
C GLY A 6 33.33 -17.21 3.12
N ASN A 7 32.87 -16.56 2.03
CA ASN A 7 32.18 -15.30 2.11
C ASN A 7 30.77 -15.47 2.72
N VAL A 8 30.45 -14.59 3.66
CA VAL A 8 29.11 -14.46 4.22
C VAL A 8 28.55 -13.13 3.73
N ASP A 9 27.53 -13.18 2.89
CA ASP A 9 26.97 -11.97 2.28
C ASP A 9 25.97 -11.28 3.20
N VAL A 10 25.22 -12.05 4.01
CA VAL A 10 24.18 -11.55 4.89
C VAL A 10 24.29 -12.18 6.29
N MET A 11 24.24 -11.35 7.33
CA MET A 11 24.03 -11.79 8.71
C MET A 11 22.65 -11.35 9.18
N TRP A 12 21.78 -12.31 9.44
CA TRP A 12 20.43 -12.08 9.89
C TRP A 12 20.30 -12.35 11.39
N PHE A 13 20.25 -11.29 12.20
CA PHE A 13 20.02 -11.38 13.65
C PHE A 13 18.54 -11.53 13.95
N ASP A 14 18.23 -12.26 15.03
CA ASP A 14 16.90 -12.32 15.60
C ASP A 14 16.96 -12.46 17.12
N HIS A 15 15.95 -11.92 17.84
CA HIS A 15 15.87 -11.93 19.30
C HIS A 15 17.12 -11.39 20.03
N VAL A 16 17.92 -10.60 19.34
CA VAL A 16 19.13 -9.98 19.87
C VAL A 16 18.81 -8.56 20.26
N GLY A 17 18.82 -8.26 21.52
CA GLY A 17 18.48 -6.93 22.01
C GLY A 17 17.62 -6.97 23.26
N GLY A 18 17.12 -5.84 23.71
CA GLY A 18 16.35 -5.72 24.94
C GLY A 18 17.22 -5.67 26.18
N ARG A 19 16.73 -6.23 27.27
CA ARG A 19 17.31 -6.12 28.62
C ARG A 19 18.77 -6.53 28.78
N ASP A 20 19.34 -7.22 27.80
CA ASP A 20 20.70 -7.78 27.85
C ASP A 20 21.68 -7.14 26.88
N TRP A 21 21.37 -5.94 26.37
CA TRP A 21 22.23 -5.23 25.42
C TRP A 21 23.71 -5.23 25.84
N GLY A 22 24.02 -4.90 27.10
CA GLY A 22 25.40 -4.88 27.62
C GLY A 22 26.09 -6.24 27.68
N LYS A 23 25.34 -7.35 27.66
CA LYS A 23 25.92 -8.72 27.71
C LYS A 23 26.40 -9.19 26.34
N TRP A 24 25.90 -8.61 25.25
CA TRP A 24 26.22 -9.03 23.88
C TRP A 24 27.59 -8.52 23.41
N ARG A 25 28.19 -7.53 24.09
CA ARG A 25 29.46 -6.92 23.67
C ARG A 25 29.45 -6.53 22.20
N PHE A 26 28.42 -5.82 21.77
CA PHE A 26 28.16 -5.47 20.35
C PHE A 26 29.34 -4.74 19.71
N ASP A 27 30.04 -3.90 20.44
CA ASP A 27 31.21 -3.16 19.96
C ASP A 27 32.26 -4.12 19.40
N GLU A 28 32.56 -5.16 20.16
CA GLU A 28 33.54 -6.19 19.78
C GLU A 28 32.99 -7.10 18.68
N LEU A 29 31.71 -7.50 18.81
CA LEU A 29 31.06 -8.38 17.85
C LEU A 29 31.03 -7.74 16.46
N PHE A 30 30.50 -6.53 16.33
CA PHE A 30 30.35 -5.84 15.03
C PHE A 30 31.74 -5.46 14.46
N SER A 31 32.65 -4.98 15.29
CA SER A 31 34.03 -4.70 14.86
C SER A 31 34.71 -5.94 14.29
N MET A 32 34.54 -7.11 14.95
CA MET A 32 35.04 -8.38 14.46
C MET A 32 34.36 -8.80 13.15
N MET A 33 33.02 -8.68 13.06
CA MET A 33 32.25 -9.08 11.91
C MET A 33 32.70 -8.32 10.66
N TYR A 34 32.73 -6.99 10.70
CA TYR A 34 33.12 -6.17 9.56
C TYR A 34 34.60 -6.26 9.22
N ARG A 35 35.46 -6.55 10.20
CA ARG A 35 36.87 -6.85 9.93
C ARG A 35 37.06 -8.17 9.17
N LEU A 36 36.28 -9.20 9.48
CA LEU A 36 36.37 -10.51 8.84
C LEU A 36 35.58 -10.58 7.52
N GLN A 37 34.49 -9.87 7.42
CA GLN A 37 33.56 -9.88 6.26
C GLN A 37 33.13 -8.45 5.93
N PRO A 38 33.99 -7.63 5.31
CA PRO A 38 33.76 -6.19 5.15
C PRO A 38 32.63 -5.83 4.16
N LYS A 39 32.15 -6.79 3.37
CA LYS A 39 31.04 -6.61 2.41
C LYS A 39 29.73 -7.19 2.91
N MET A 40 29.74 -7.84 4.08
CA MET A 40 28.54 -8.46 4.66
C MET A 40 27.54 -7.38 5.06
N ILE A 41 26.29 -7.59 4.71
CA ILE A 41 25.18 -6.76 5.19
C ILE A 41 24.48 -7.40 6.38
N VAL A 42 23.90 -6.56 7.24
CA VAL A 42 23.28 -6.97 8.51
C VAL A 42 21.89 -6.37 8.60
N ASN A 43 20.91 -7.15 9.06
CA ASN A 43 19.57 -6.64 9.32
C ASN A 43 19.51 -5.73 10.56
N ASN A 44 18.38 -5.01 10.73
CA ASN A 44 18.20 -4.06 11.84
C ASN A 44 17.81 -4.69 13.18
N ARG A 45 17.76 -6.02 13.31
CA ARG A 45 17.25 -6.69 14.51
C ARG A 45 18.26 -6.78 15.66
N ALA A 46 19.51 -6.47 15.42
CA ALA A 46 20.50 -6.39 16.50
C ALA A 46 20.30 -5.16 17.40
N ALA A 47 19.69 -4.07 16.88
CA ALA A 47 19.60 -2.79 17.60
C ALA A 47 18.17 -2.37 17.99
N LYS A 48 17.18 -2.70 17.19
CA LYS A 48 15.84 -2.07 17.27
C LYS A 48 14.70 -2.95 17.76
N PHE A 49 14.93 -4.22 18.04
CA PHE A 49 13.86 -5.11 18.53
C PHE A 49 13.64 -5.03 20.05
N CYS A 50 14.07 -3.94 20.64
CA CYS A 50 13.85 -3.66 22.05
C CYS A 50 12.63 -2.80 22.18
N GLY A 51 11.67 -3.23 22.98
CA GLY A 51 10.62 -2.37 23.51
C GLY A 51 11.19 -1.06 24.08
N PRO A 52 10.37 -0.15 24.60
CA PRO A 52 10.85 1.13 25.10
C PRO A 52 12.02 0.90 26.05
N ALA A 53 13.17 1.50 25.72
CA ALA A 53 14.39 1.42 26.49
C ALA A 53 14.11 1.78 27.95
N THR A 54 14.47 0.90 28.88
CA THR A 54 14.50 1.29 30.28
C THR A 54 15.76 2.16 30.52
N PRO A 55 15.79 3.02 31.54
CA PRO A 55 16.96 3.85 31.85
C PRO A 55 18.24 3.04 32.07
N GLU A 56 18.13 1.72 32.25
CA GLU A 56 19.24 0.78 32.45
C GLU A 56 19.74 0.15 31.15
N ASP A 57 18.98 0.26 30.06
CA ASP A 57 19.41 -0.15 28.72
C ASP A 57 20.36 0.93 28.18
N ARG A 58 21.63 0.80 28.54
CA ARG A 58 22.66 1.63 27.93
C ARG A 58 22.77 1.26 26.46
N GLY A 59 22.34 2.18 25.62
CA GLY A 59 22.54 2.09 24.18
C GLY A 59 24.00 1.87 23.78
N PRO A 60 24.29 1.77 22.49
CA PRO A 60 25.66 1.55 22.00
C PRO A 60 26.63 2.58 22.59
N SER A 61 27.86 2.12 22.86
CA SER A 61 28.90 2.88 23.55
C SER A 61 29.44 4.08 22.77
N SER A 62 29.14 4.14 21.46
CA SER A 62 29.51 5.27 20.60
C SER A 62 28.49 5.47 19.45
N PRO A 63 28.45 6.68 18.82
CA PRO A 63 27.64 6.94 17.64
C PRO A 63 27.95 6.01 16.47
N GLU A 64 29.21 5.59 16.30
CA GLU A 64 29.65 4.67 15.25
C GLU A 64 29.04 3.27 15.45
N ILE A 65 29.06 2.76 16.67
CA ILE A 65 28.44 1.48 17.01
C ILE A 65 26.93 1.57 16.88
N ALA A 66 26.31 2.68 17.28
CA ALA A 66 24.90 2.92 17.07
C ALA A 66 24.52 2.80 15.58
N LYS A 67 25.33 3.38 14.71
CA LYS A 67 25.14 3.31 13.25
C LYS A 67 25.33 1.89 12.71
N MET A 68 26.36 1.18 13.17
CA MET A 68 26.62 -0.22 12.79
C MET A 68 25.49 -1.14 13.17
N THR A 69 24.89 -0.96 14.36
CA THR A 69 23.80 -1.80 14.86
C THR A 69 22.43 -1.40 14.32
N GLU A 70 22.28 -0.22 13.67
CA GLU A 70 21.05 0.13 12.93
C GLU A 70 20.75 -0.86 11.81
N GLY A 71 21.77 -1.54 11.31
CA GLY A 71 21.70 -2.49 10.20
C GLY A 71 21.60 -1.78 8.83
N ASP A 72 21.84 -2.57 7.81
CA ASP A 72 21.84 -2.11 6.42
C ASP A 72 20.45 -2.14 5.81
N TYR A 73 19.54 -2.93 6.37
CA TYR A 73 18.17 -3.05 5.89
C TYR A 73 17.17 -3.38 7.00
N TYR A 74 15.89 -3.01 6.78
CA TYR A 74 14.78 -3.26 7.71
C TYR A 74 14.12 -4.60 7.43
N THR A 75 13.53 -5.21 8.49
CA THR A 75 12.85 -6.50 8.38
C THR A 75 11.44 -6.45 8.97
N PRO A 76 10.44 -5.89 8.24
CA PRO A 76 9.04 -6.03 8.62
C PRO A 76 8.65 -7.50 8.75
N GLU A 77 7.95 -7.86 9.84
CA GLU A 77 7.61 -9.24 10.14
C GLU A 77 6.11 -9.48 10.11
N GLY A 78 5.70 -10.56 9.44
CA GLY A 78 4.29 -10.96 9.34
C GLY A 78 3.42 -10.08 8.43
N HIS A 79 3.99 -9.03 7.85
CA HIS A 79 3.30 -8.11 6.94
C HIS A 79 4.24 -7.58 5.85
N ILE A 80 3.67 -7.06 4.77
CA ILE A 80 4.46 -6.36 3.75
C ILE A 80 4.83 -4.98 4.27
N GLY A 81 6.10 -4.59 4.15
CA GLY A 81 6.56 -3.25 4.46
C GLY A 81 5.86 -2.17 3.63
N ALA A 82 5.78 -0.97 4.16
CA ALA A 82 5.34 0.18 3.37
C ALA A 82 6.32 0.40 2.20
N MET A 83 5.80 0.97 1.09
CA MET A 83 6.68 1.35 -0.01
C MET A 83 7.75 2.32 0.48
N ASP A 84 8.99 1.88 0.42
CA ASP A 84 10.17 2.68 0.71
C ASP A 84 11.25 2.34 -0.32
N ILE A 85 11.43 3.21 -1.30
CA ILE A 85 12.40 3.08 -2.38
C ILE A 85 13.74 3.77 -2.07
N GLN A 86 13.86 4.38 -0.88
CA GLN A 86 15.07 5.03 -0.40
C GLN A 86 15.90 4.09 0.49
N LYS A 87 15.21 3.26 1.28
CA LYS A 87 15.84 2.34 2.22
C LYS A 87 15.59 0.90 1.80
N GLN A 88 16.59 0.04 2.01
CA GLN A 88 16.44 -1.37 1.76
C GLN A 88 15.61 -2.03 2.87
N TRP A 89 14.75 -2.96 2.51
CA TRP A 89 13.95 -3.73 3.45
C TRP A 89 13.60 -5.12 2.91
N GLU A 90 13.27 -6.03 3.80
CA GLU A 90 12.90 -7.40 3.51
C GLU A 90 11.76 -7.84 4.43
N SER A 91 10.58 -8.06 3.90
CA SER A 91 9.49 -8.64 4.70
C SER A 91 9.72 -10.12 4.93
N CYS A 92 9.76 -10.55 6.20
CA CYS A 92 9.81 -11.96 6.56
C CYS A 92 8.40 -12.45 6.94
N ILE A 93 7.90 -13.42 6.19
CA ILE A 93 6.52 -13.92 6.28
C ILE A 93 6.52 -15.43 6.12
N HIS A 94 5.67 -16.13 6.88
CA HIS A 94 5.49 -17.58 6.75
C HIS A 94 4.34 -17.94 5.80
N VAL A 95 4.47 -19.07 5.09
CA VAL A 95 3.42 -19.60 4.21
C VAL A 95 2.26 -20.18 5.02
N GLY A 96 2.57 -20.90 6.10
CA GLY A 96 1.60 -21.56 6.99
C GLY A 96 1.13 -20.67 8.14
N GLN A 97 0.71 -21.32 9.24
CA GLN A 97 0.20 -20.63 10.43
C GLN A 97 1.29 -20.10 11.38
N GLY A 98 2.56 -20.31 11.08
CA GLY A 98 3.67 -19.85 11.91
C GLY A 98 5.04 -20.23 11.31
N TRP A 99 6.11 -19.91 12.05
CA TRP A 99 7.50 -20.10 11.61
C TRP A 99 7.91 -21.56 11.54
N SER A 100 7.29 -22.43 12.32
CA SER A 100 7.51 -23.89 12.32
C SER A 100 6.25 -24.61 11.87
N TYR A 101 6.39 -25.91 11.61
CA TYR A 101 5.25 -26.79 11.31
C TYR A 101 4.17 -26.72 12.39
N ARG A 102 2.93 -26.50 11.98
CA ARG A 102 1.74 -26.42 12.83
C ARG A 102 0.54 -27.23 12.30
N GLY A 103 0.81 -28.24 11.49
CA GLY A 103 -0.22 -29.09 10.88
C GLY A 103 -0.33 -28.90 9.37
N GLU A 104 -1.36 -29.49 8.79
CA GLU A 104 -1.53 -29.61 7.33
C GLU A 104 -2.49 -28.55 6.75
N GLU A 105 -2.96 -27.60 7.55
CA GLU A 105 -3.97 -26.61 7.17
C GLU A 105 -3.50 -25.16 7.39
N GLY A 106 -4.26 -24.20 6.84
CA GLY A 106 -4.06 -22.77 7.10
C GLY A 106 -2.88 -22.15 6.35
N PHE A 107 -2.58 -22.70 5.17
CA PHE A 107 -1.55 -22.16 4.28
C PHE A 107 -2.11 -21.04 3.39
N LYS A 108 -1.25 -20.07 3.08
CA LYS A 108 -1.52 -19.07 2.06
C LYS A 108 -1.61 -19.73 0.68
N SER A 109 -2.46 -19.17 -0.17
CA SER A 109 -2.56 -19.65 -1.56
C SER A 109 -1.32 -19.25 -2.38
N PRO A 110 -1.04 -19.96 -3.48
CA PRO A 110 0.00 -19.54 -4.43
C PRO A 110 -0.19 -18.11 -4.94
N GLU A 111 -1.42 -17.71 -5.21
CA GLU A 111 -1.77 -16.37 -5.68
C GLU A 111 -1.43 -15.31 -4.64
N GLU A 112 -1.74 -15.56 -3.36
CA GLU A 112 -1.37 -14.66 -2.26
C GLU A 112 0.15 -14.51 -2.18
N CYS A 113 0.89 -15.62 -2.23
CA CYS A 113 2.35 -15.59 -2.15
C CYS A 113 3.01 -14.86 -3.34
N ILE A 114 2.47 -15.03 -4.55
CA ILE A 114 2.91 -14.28 -5.74
C ILE A 114 2.63 -12.78 -5.57
N ARG A 115 1.44 -12.38 -5.11
CA ARG A 115 1.11 -10.98 -4.86
C ARG A 115 1.96 -10.37 -3.75
N MET A 116 2.29 -11.14 -2.72
CA MET A 116 3.23 -10.71 -1.66
C MET A 116 4.62 -10.40 -2.24
N LEU A 117 5.16 -11.30 -3.08
CA LEU A 117 6.43 -11.07 -3.77
C LEU A 117 6.40 -9.81 -4.62
N VAL A 118 5.37 -9.65 -5.45
CA VAL A 118 5.18 -8.46 -6.28
C VAL A 118 5.07 -7.20 -5.43
N SER A 119 4.31 -7.23 -4.34
CA SER A 119 4.15 -6.07 -3.45
C SER A 119 5.47 -5.68 -2.78
N CYS A 120 6.30 -6.64 -2.39
CA CYS A 120 7.65 -6.36 -1.89
C CYS A 120 8.51 -5.71 -2.98
N THR A 121 8.61 -6.34 -4.13
CA THR A 121 9.44 -5.88 -5.26
C THR A 121 9.05 -4.46 -5.69
N THR A 122 7.76 -4.22 -5.93
CA THR A 122 7.25 -2.91 -6.39
C THR A 122 7.31 -1.86 -5.28
N GLY A 123 7.32 -2.27 -4.02
CA GLY A 123 7.52 -1.41 -2.85
C GLY A 123 8.99 -1.06 -2.55
N GLY A 124 9.94 -1.63 -3.30
CA GLY A 124 11.38 -1.39 -3.10
C GLY A 124 12.05 -2.34 -2.11
N GLY A 125 11.37 -3.44 -1.72
CA GLY A 125 11.87 -4.43 -0.78
C GLY A 125 11.99 -5.84 -1.36
N ASN A 126 12.40 -6.76 -0.51
CA ASN A 126 12.52 -8.18 -0.78
C ASN A 126 11.49 -8.98 0.04
N LEU A 127 11.25 -10.21 -0.35
CA LEU A 127 10.43 -11.16 0.37
C LEU A 127 11.28 -12.34 0.86
N LEU A 128 11.34 -12.53 2.17
CA LEU A 128 11.82 -13.75 2.83
C LEU A 128 10.58 -14.59 3.17
N LEU A 129 10.29 -15.59 2.35
CA LEU A 129 9.12 -16.46 2.53
C LEU A 129 9.52 -17.75 3.25
N ASN A 130 9.02 -17.92 4.47
CA ASN A 130 9.35 -19.06 5.32
C ASN A 130 8.41 -20.24 5.08
N PHE A 131 8.99 -21.41 4.96
CA PHE A 131 8.33 -22.72 4.95
C PHE A 131 8.62 -23.45 6.27
N GLY A 132 7.63 -24.13 6.84
CA GLY A 132 7.75 -24.84 8.11
C GLY A 132 7.76 -26.36 7.91
N PRO A 133 8.91 -26.99 7.62
CA PRO A 133 8.97 -28.43 7.31
C PRO A 133 8.46 -29.29 8.48
N ARG A 134 7.91 -30.44 8.12
CA ARG A 134 7.55 -31.49 9.08
C ARG A 134 8.75 -31.94 9.90
N PRO A 135 8.56 -32.64 11.02
CA PRO A 135 9.67 -33.14 11.85
C PRO A 135 10.65 -34.07 11.12
N ASP A 136 10.24 -34.71 10.05
CA ASP A 136 11.09 -35.55 9.19
C ASP A 136 11.84 -34.74 8.10
N GLY A 137 11.67 -33.40 8.06
CA GLY A 137 12.29 -32.51 7.10
C GLY A 137 11.55 -32.37 5.78
N THR A 138 10.43 -33.03 5.58
CA THR A 138 9.62 -32.89 4.35
C THR A 138 8.71 -31.65 4.43
N LEU A 139 8.41 -31.05 3.28
CA LEU A 139 7.37 -30.02 3.17
C LEU A 139 5.98 -30.67 3.05
N THR A 140 4.96 -29.96 3.48
CA THR A 140 3.58 -30.33 3.23
C THR A 140 3.25 -30.25 1.73
N ASP A 141 2.18 -30.91 1.30
CA ASP A 141 1.75 -30.81 -0.10
C ASP A 141 1.33 -29.39 -0.47
N ALA A 142 0.71 -28.67 0.46
CA ALA A 142 0.34 -27.27 0.28
C ALA A 142 1.56 -26.36 0.11
N GLU A 143 2.58 -26.49 0.95
CA GLU A 143 3.83 -25.74 0.82
C GLU A 143 4.55 -26.05 -0.50
N THR A 144 4.59 -27.33 -0.86
CA THR A 144 5.15 -27.79 -2.13
C THR A 144 4.41 -27.19 -3.32
N ALA A 145 3.07 -27.12 -3.26
CA ALA A 145 2.27 -26.49 -4.30
C ALA A 145 2.56 -25.00 -4.43
N VAL A 146 2.67 -24.27 -3.30
CA VAL A 146 3.05 -22.85 -3.29
C VAL A 146 4.43 -22.66 -3.93
N ALA A 147 5.44 -23.43 -3.51
CA ALA A 147 6.80 -23.31 -4.03
C ALA A 147 6.85 -23.58 -5.55
N LYS A 148 6.18 -24.63 -6.03
CA LYS A 148 6.10 -24.95 -7.46
C LYS A 148 5.37 -23.89 -8.28
N ALA A 149 4.25 -23.37 -7.77
CA ALA A 149 3.49 -22.35 -8.48
C ALA A 149 4.27 -21.01 -8.55
N MET A 150 4.93 -20.59 -7.47
CA MET A 150 5.81 -19.42 -7.48
C MET A 150 6.98 -19.63 -8.45
N GLY A 151 7.62 -20.80 -8.45
CA GLY A 151 8.69 -21.13 -9.38
C GLY A 151 8.25 -21.06 -10.85
N ALA A 152 7.08 -21.63 -11.16
CA ALA A 152 6.50 -21.58 -12.51
C ALA A 152 6.18 -20.13 -12.93
N TRP A 153 5.61 -19.33 -12.03
CA TRP A 153 5.34 -17.91 -12.28
C TRP A 153 6.64 -17.12 -12.50
N LEU A 154 7.65 -17.31 -11.65
CA LEU A 154 8.95 -16.64 -11.78
C LEU A 154 9.72 -17.05 -13.03
N SER A 155 9.58 -18.30 -13.48
CA SER A 155 10.16 -18.74 -14.77
C SER A 155 9.63 -17.94 -15.96
N LYS A 156 8.39 -17.41 -15.85
CA LYS A 156 7.76 -16.59 -16.89
C LYS A 156 7.97 -15.08 -16.67
N TYR A 157 7.90 -14.63 -15.43
CA TYR A 157 7.82 -13.20 -15.08
C TYR A 157 9.01 -12.69 -14.28
N GLY A 158 10.04 -13.52 -14.07
CA GLY A 158 11.21 -13.17 -13.24
C GLY A 158 12.00 -11.95 -13.72
N GLU A 159 11.97 -11.64 -15.03
CA GLU A 159 12.57 -10.40 -15.56
C GLU A 159 11.99 -9.14 -14.90
N ALA A 160 10.70 -9.16 -14.58
CA ALA A 160 10.01 -8.06 -13.93
C ALA A 160 10.13 -8.07 -12.38
N ILE A 161 10.93 -8.98 -11.83
CA ILE A 161 11.18 -9.13 -10.39
C ILE A 161 12.67 -8.95 -10.08
N TYR A 162 13.52 -9.76 -10.71
CA TYR A 162 14.93 -9.82 -10.39
C TYR A 162 15.71 -8.58 -10.84
N GLU A 163 16.54 -8.06 -9.94
CA GLU A 163 17.39 -6.88 -10.18
C GLU A 163 16.61 -5.59 -10.52
N THR A 164 15.32 -5.55 -10.22
CA THR A 164 14.49 -4.35 -10.38
C THR A 164 14.60 -3.42 -9.16
N ARG A 165 14.12 -2.18 -9.32
CA ARG A 165 13.91 -1.21 -8.26
C ARG A 165 12.43 -0.86 -8.22
N GLY A 166 11.88 -0.72 -7.01
CA GLY A 166 10.47 -0.34 -6.81
C GLY A 166 10.15 1.06 -7.34
N GLY A 167 8.89 1.29 -7.63
CA GLY A 167 8.40 2.56 -8.19
C GLY A 167 8.45 2.60 -9.72
N PRO A 168 8.15 3.76 -10.32
CA PRO A 168 7.88 5.07 -9.72
C PRO A 168 6.44 5.26 -9.20
N TYR A 169 5.50 4.38 -9.53
CA TYR A 169 4.12 4.49 -9.05
C TYR A 169 3.93 3.81 -7.72
N GLN A 170 3.20 4.49 -6.82
CA GLN A 170 2.90 3.95 -5.50
C GLN A 170 2.07 2.67 -5.58
N ASN A 171 2.44 1.70 -4.76
CA ASN A 171 1.66 0.48 -4.59
C ASN A 171 0.25 0.76 -4.08
N GLY A 172 -0.70 -0.05 -4.50
CA GLY A 172 -2.09 0.04 -4.07
C GLY A 172 -2.90 -1.19 -4.46
N ALA A 173 -4.23 -1.09 -4.37
CA ALA A 173 -5.13 -2.16 -4.76
C ALA A 173 -4.98 -2.56 -6.26
N TRP A 174 -4.51 -1.63 -7.09
CA TRP A 174 -4.24 -1.89 -8.50
C TRP A 174 -3.05 -2.83 -8.73
N GLY A 175 -2.08 -2.84 -7.82
CA GLY A 175 -0.80 -3.50 -7.93
C GLY A 175 0.35 -2.59 -7.55
N GLY A 176 1.39 -2.57 -8.37
CA GLY A 176 2.55 -1.71 -8.18
C GLY A 176 3.43 -1.65 -9.43
N SER A 177 4.51 -0.89 -9.37
CA SER A 177 5.47 -0.79 -10.45
C SER A 177 6.90 -0.99 -9.97
N CYS A 178 7.75 -1.52 -10.86
CA CYS A 178 9.19 -1.57 -10.68
C CYS A 178 9.90 -1.33 -12.00
N HIS A 179 11.18 -1.03 -11.96
CA HIS A 179 11.92 -0.67 -13.17
C HIS A 179 13.35 -1.24 -13.18
N LYS A 180 13.89 -1.40 -14.38
CA LYS A 180 15.27 -1.84 -14.62
C LYS A 180 15.76 -1.28 -15.96
N GLY A 181 16.77 -0.42 -15.92
CA GLY A 181 17.27 0.25 -17.13
C GLY A 181 16.17 1.09 -17.81
N ASP A 182 15.94 0.81 -19.07
CA ASP A 182 14.91 1.44 -19.92
C ASP A 182 13.55 0.75 -19.88
N LYS A 183 13.33 -0.17 -18.93
CA LYS A 183 12.09 -0.91 -18.76
C LYS A 183 11.38 -0.48 -17.48
N LEU A 184 10.09 -0.20 -17.61
CA LEU A 184 9.16 0.00 -16.50
C LEU A 184 8.12 -1.13 -16.53
N PHE A 185 8.01 -1.88 -15.45
CA PHE A 185 7.03 -2.96 -15.32
C PHE A 185 5.86 -2.51 -14.46
N LEU A 186 4.65 -2.65 -15.00
CA LEU A 186 3.40 -2.46 -14.28
C LEU A 186 2.84 -3.83 -13.90
N HIS A 187 2.68 -4.08 -12.61
CA HIS A 187 2.10 -5.31 -12.07
C HIS A 187 0.67 -5.03 -11.65
N VAL A 188 -0.31 -5.51 -12.41
CA VAL A 188 -1.72 -5.20 -12.21
C VAL A 188 -2.45 -6.40 -11.61
N TYR A 189 -3.00 -6.24 -10.39
CA TYR A 189 -3.74 -7.28 -9.68
C TYR A 189 -5.19 -7.36 -10.16
N GLN A 190 -5.77 -6.21 -10.44
CA GLN A 190 -7.16 -6.11 -10.84
C GLN A 190 -7.35 -5.01 -11.86
N TRP A 191 -7.97 -5.34 -12.95
CA TRP A 191 -8.30 -4.41 -14.03
C TRP A 191 -9.72 -3.86 -13.84
N PRO A 192 -9.96 -2.57 -14.12
CA PRO A 192 -11.31 -2.04 -14.30
C PRO A 192 -12.06 -2.78 -15.42
N ALA A 193 -13.39 -2.76 -15.43
CA ALA A 193 -14.20 -3.42 -16.45
C ALA A 193 -13.84 -2.98 -17.88
N GLY A 194 -13.52 -1.70 -18.08
CA GLY A 194 -13.06 -1.16 -19.36
C GLY A 194 -11.63 -1.58 -19.78
N GLY A 195 -10.89 -2.30 -18.92
CA GLY A 195 -9.52 -2.74 -19.20
C GLY A 195 -8.50 -1.60 -19.33
N LYS A 196 -8.81 -0.38 -18.90
CA LYS A 196 -7.93 0.80 -18.97
C LYS A 196 -7.57 1.28 -17.55
N ILE A 197 -6.27 1.51 -17.31
CA ILE A 197 -5.76 2.12 -16.08
C ILE A 197 -5.00 3.38 -16.46
N ALA A 198 -5.26 4.47 -15.76
CA ALA A 198 -4.54 5.72 -15.86
C ALA A 198 -3.56 5.90 -14.68
N PHE A 199 -2.47 6.58 -14.93
CA PHE A 199 -1.40 6.88 -13.99
C PHE A 199 -1.11 8.37 -14.02
N ASP A 200 -0.60 8.90 -12.92
CA ASP A 200 -0.04 10.24 -12.90
C ASP A 200 1.12 10.36 -13.92
N PRO A 201 1.48 11.58 -14.38
CA PRO A 201 2.44 11.76 -15.46
C PRO A 201 3.79 11.08 -15.20
N LEU A 202 4.32 10.40 -16.21
CA LEU A 202 5.66 9.83 -16.21
C LEU A 202 6.61 10.81 -16.91
N PRO A 203 7.72 11.25 -16.29
CA PRO A 203 8.69 12.14 -16.92
C PRO A 203 9.43 11.55 -18.12
N SER A 204 9.52 10.21 -18.18
CA SER A 204 10.11 9.49 -19.31
C SER A 204 9.04 9.24 -20.38
N LYS A 205 9.43 9.34 -21.65
CA LYS A 205 8.54 9.02 -22.77
C LYS A 205 8.43 7.52 -22.94
N VAL A 206 7.21 7.00 -23.01
CA VAL A 206 6.94 5.60 -23.35
C VAL A 206 7.09 5.44 -24.87
N LEU A 207 7.91 4.48 -25.28
CA LEU A 207 8.19 4.17 -26.68
C LEU A 207 7.39 2.96 -27.17
N ALA A 208 7.14 1.99 -26.27
CA ALA A 208 6.37 0.78 -26.54
C ALA A 208 5.76 0.23 -25.25
N ALA A 209 4.67 -0.52 -25.39
CA ALA A 209 4.03 -1.26 -24.30
C ALA A 209 3.67 -2.68 -24.79
N ARG A 210 3.94 -3.70 -23.95
CA ARG A 210 3.61 -5.09 -24.24
C ARG A 210 3.42 -5.89 -22.96
N THR A 211 2.70 -7.00 -23.03
CA THR A 211 2.76 -8.04 -21.98
C THR A 211 4.09 -8.81 -22.10
N LEU A 212 4.52 -9.52 -21.04
CA LEU A 212 5.82 -10.22 -21.08
C LEU A 212 5.87 -11.42 -22.07
N ASP A 213 4.75 -11.85 -22.62
CA ASP A 213 4.71 -12.81 -23.74
C ASP A 213 4.88 -12.13 -25.10
N GLY A 214 5.07 -10.81 -25.13
CA GLY A 214 5.31 -10.02 -26.33
C GLY A 214 4.06 -9.43 -27.00
N THR A 215 2.86 -9.69 -26.46
CA THR A 215 1.62 -9.15 -27.05
C THR A 215 1.56 -7.63 -26.84
N PRO A 216 1.37 -6.81 -27.90
CA PRO A 216 1.28 -5.37 -27.79
C PRO A 216 0.14 -4.92 -26.87
N VAL A 217 0.37 -3.84 -26.13
CA VAL A 217 -0.57 -3.18 -25.25
C VAL A 217 -0.80 -1.75 -25.72
N ASN A 218 -2.04 -1.31 -25.77
CA ASN A 218 -2.36 0.07 -26.13
C ASN A 218 -1.99 1.00 -24.96
N PHE A 219 -1.38 2.14 -25.29
CA PHE A 219 -1.08 3.18 -24.32
C PHE A 219 -1.27 4.57 -24.91
N GLU A 220 -1.56 5.53 -24.04
CA GLU A 220 -1.60 6.95 -24.37
C GLU A 220 -0.79 7.70 -23.32
N GLN A 221 -0.03 8.71 -23.72
CA GLN A 221 0.76 9.53 -22.81
C GLN A 221 0.72 10.99 -23.24
N ASP A 222 0.39 11.86 -22.32
CA ASP A 222 0.53 13.31 -22.46
C ASP A 222 1.21 13.94 -21.24
N ALA A 223 1.13 15.26 -21.10
CA ALA A 223 1.73 15.98 -19.97
C ALA A 223 1.02 15.74 -18.63
N ASN A 224 -0.19 15.21 -18.64
CA ASN A 224 -1.06 15.08 -17.46
C ASN A 224 -1.24 13.62 -17.02
N GLU A 225 -1.08 12.68 -17.95
CA GLU A 225 -1.45 11.28 -17.72
C GLU A 225 -0.64 10.30 -18.60
N LEU A 226 -0.37 9.13 -18.05
CA LEU A 226 -0.06 7.93 -18.80
C LEU A 226 -1.21 6.94 -18.62
N SER A 227 -1.76 6.39 -19.68
CA SER A 227 -2.75 5.32 -19.57
C SER A 227 -2.35 4.09 -20.37
N VAL A 228 -2.74 2.92 -19.89
CA VAL A 228 -2.57 1.63 -20.56
C VAL A 228 -3.92 0.91 -20.63
N ALA A 229 -4.17 0.23 -21.77
CA ALA A 229 -5.40 -0.50 -21.97
C ALA A 229 -5.13 -1.87 -22.60
N ILE A 230 -5.78 -2.92 -22.05
CA ILE A 230 -5.66 -4.28 -22.53
C ILE A 230 -7.03 -4.89 -22.84
N ALA A 231 -7.03 -5.86 -23.76
CA ALA A 231 -8.20 -6.69 -24.01
C ALA A 231 -8.40 -7.71 -22.87
N GLU A 232 -9.63 -8.19 -22.68
CA GLU A 232 -9.95 -9.18 -21.64
C GLU A 232 -9.05 -10.42 -21.72
N ALA A 233 -8.79 -10.90 -22.92
CA ALA A 233 -7.93 -12.08 -23.16
C ALA A 233 -6.46 -11.90 -22.74
N GLN A 234 -6.01 -10.66 -22.50
CA GLN A 234 -4.64 -10.35 -22.06
C GLN A 234 -4.52 -10.29 -20.53
N LYS A 235 -5.65 -10.28 -19.81
CA LYS A 235 -5.65 -10.26 -18.34
C LYS A 235 -5.22 -11.62 -17.80
N VAL A 236 -4.27 -11.62 -16.89
CA VAL A 236 -3.70 -12.83 -16.30
C VAL A 236 -3.80 -12.77 -14.78
N SER A 237 -4.33 -13.84 -14.18
CA SER A 237 -4.32 -14.05 -12.72
C SER A 237 -3.02 -14.75 -12.31
N PRO A 238 -2.47 -14.47 -11.12
CA PRO A 238 -2.91 -13.48 -10.12
C PRO A 238 -2.43 -12.06 -10.41
N VAL A 239 -1.57 -11.85 -11.41
CA VAL A 239 -0.94 -10.57 -11.76
C VAL A 239 -0.76 -10.49 -13.27
N THR A 240 -1.30 -9.47 -13.89
CA THR A 240 -0.93 -9.11 -15.27
C THR A 240 0.32 -8.24 -15.23
N VAL A 241 1.36 -8.61 -15.96
CA VAL A 241 2.60 -7.84 -16.04
C VAL A 241 2.73 -7.19 -17.42
N ILE A 242 2.85 -5.84 -17.42
CA ILE A 242 3.07 -5.05 -18.64
C ILE A 242 4.47 -4.45 -18.57
N GLU A 243 5.23 -4.61 -19.62
CA GLU A 243 6.50 -3.94 -19.85
C GLU A 243 6.26 -2.68 -20.69
N LEU A 244 6.73 -1.54 -20.21
CA LEU A 244 6.84 -0.30 -20.94
C LEU A 244 8.32 -0.05 -21.25
N THR A 245 8.66 0.11 -22.53
CA THR A 245 9.98 0.59 -22.94
C THR A 245 9.97 2.11 -22.89
N ILE A 246 10.93 2.72 -22.20
CA ILE A 246 11.02 4.17 -21.97
C ILE A 246 12.29 4.77 -22.56
N ASP A 247 12.24 6.05 -22.91
CA ASP A 247 13.34 6.77 -23.60
C ASP A 247 14.57 7.02 -22.69
N LYS A 248 14.37 7.01 -21.40
CA LYS A 248 15.43 7.19 -20.39
C LYS A 248 15.09 6.47 -19.09
N PRO A 249 16.08 5.92 -18.37
CA PRO A 249 15.87 5.25 -17.10
C PRO A 249 15.16 6.13 -16.07
N ILE A 250 14.38 5.47 -15.20
CA ILE A 250 13.74 6.12 -14.05
C ILE A 250 14.83 6.59 -13.07
N ALA A 251 14.75 7.83 -12.64
CA ALA A 251 15.68 8.37 -11.66
C ALA A 251 15.50 7.64 -10.31
N THR A 252 16.61 7.36 -9.64
CA THR A 252 16.59 6.72 -8.32
C THR A 252 15.78 7.55 -7.33
N GLY A 253 14.85 6.89 -6.65
CA GLY A 253 13.98 7.54 -5.67
C GLY A 253 12.83 8.36 -6.25
N LEU A 254 12.62 8.34 -7.57
CA LEU A 254 11.49 9.04 -8.19
C LEU A 254 10.18 8.36 -7.81
N VAL A 255 9.23 9.14 -7.32
CA VAL A 255 7.83 8.78 -7.13
C VAL A 255 6.97 9.67 -8.00
N CYS A 256 6.25 9.09 -8.96
CA CYS A 256 5.38 9.79 -9.91
C CYS A 256 3.92 9.90 -9.44
N GLY A 257 3.56 9.31 -8.29
CA GLY A 257 2.20 9.32 -7.79
C GLY A 257 1.54 7.94 -7.86
N ARG A 258 0.26 7.88 -8.22
CA ARG A 258 -0.57 6.66 -8.10
C ARG A 258 -1.19 6.27 -9.43
N ALA A 259 -1.57 5.00 -9.53
CA ALA A 259 -2.55 4.59 -10.51
C ALA A 259 -3.92 5.16 -10.13
N ARG A 260 -4.61 5.69 -11.11
CA ARG A 260 -6.01 6.10 -11.03
C ARG A 260 -6.86 4.95 -11.54
N ILE A 261 -7.19 4.01 -10.66
CA ILE A 261 -8.22 3.02 -10.98
C ILE A 261 -9.56 3.72 -10.77
N ILE A 262 -10.02 4.39 -11.79
CA ILE A 262 -11.38 4.88 -11.85
C ILE A 262 -12.10 3.98 -12.84
N SER A 263 -12.83 2.98 -12.33
CA SER A 263 -13.90 2.43 -13.11
C SER A 263 -14.98 3.50 -13.19
N ASP A 264 -15.30 3.96 -14.37
CA ASP A 264 -16.49 4.81 -14.59
C ASP A 264 -17.77 4.02 -14.27
N ASN A 265 -17.68 2.70 -14.20
CA ASN A 265 -18.77 1.84 -13.77
C ASN A 265 -18.80 1.70 -12.24
N MET A 266 -19.44 2.63 -11.56
CA MET A 266 -19.62 2.64 -10.11
C MET A 266 -20.26 1.35 -9.57
N ALA A 267 -21.00 0.60 -10.38
CA ALA A 267 -21.61 -0.67 -9.98
C ALA A 267 -20.59 -1.76 -9.60
N GLU A 268 -19.34 -1.67 -10.07
CA GLU A 268 -18.27 -2.61 -9.71
C GLU A 268 -17.89 -2.53 -8.23
N TYR A 269 -18.08 -1.38 -7.61
CA TYR A 269 -17.80 -1.20 -6.18
C TYR A 269 -18.94 -1.68 -5.28
N GLY A 270 -20.07 -2.09 -5.86
CA GLY A 270 -21.25 -2.54 -5.13
C GLY A 270 -22.42 -1.56 -5.24
N ARG A 271 -23.42 -1.76 -4.37
CA ARG A 271 -24.60 -0.89 -4.33
C ARG A 271 -24.31 0.40 -3.56
N ASP A 272 -25.11 1.45 -3.84
CA ASP A 272 -25.08 2.68 -3.04
C ASP A 272 -25.66 2.44 -1.64
N LEU A 273 -24.82 2.54 -0.63
CA LEU A 273 -25.17 2.41 0.78
C LEU A 273 -25.71 3.72 1.37
N GLY A 274 -25.47 4.85 0.69
CA GLY A 274 -25.90 6.18 1.13
C GLY A 274 -27.40 6.38 1.09
N ALA A 275 -28.13 5.63 0.25
CA ALA A 275 -29.58 5.78 0.10
C ALA A 275 -30.39 5.62 1.40
N SER A 276 -29.94 4.78 2.34
CA SER A 276 -30.54 4.58 3.67
C SER A 276 -29.80 5.28 4.82
N ALA A 277 -28.67 5.90 4.53
CA ALA A 277 -27.83 6.56 5.53
C ALA A 277 -28.38 7.94 5.95
N THR A 278 -27.93 8.37 7.11
CA THR A 278 -28.14 9.73 7.64
C THR A 278 -26.80 10.41 7.87
N TYR A 279 -26.77 11.71 8.08
CA TYR A 279 -25.55 12.40 8.46
C TYR A 279 -25.82 13.60 9.35
N THR A 280 -24.78 13.99 10.08
CA THR A 280 -24.71 15.18 10.92
C THR A 280 -23.48 15.99 10.55
N THR A 281 -23.51 17.28 10.87
CA THR A 281 -22.39 18.20 10.64
C THR A 281 -21.98 18.86 11.96
N SER A 282 -20.74 19.31 12.07
CA SER A 282 -20.22 20.01 13.27
C SER A 282 -21.06 21.23 13.63
N SER A 283 -21.55 21.95 12.63
CA SER A 283 -22.46 23.08 12.76
C SER A 283 -23.27 23.28 11.48
N THR A 284 -24.14 24.29 11.49
CA THR A 284 -24.87 24.78 10.32
C THR A 284 -24.71 26.29 10.22
N SER A 285 -24.54 26.82 9.01
CA SER A 285 -24.51 28.26 8.76
C SER A 285 -25.84 28.78 8.25
N GLU A 286 -25.97 30.09 8.10
CA GLU A 286 -27.12 30.75 7.46
C GLU A 286 -27.28 30.39 5.97
N HIS A 287 -26.23 29.86 5.34
CA HIS A 287 -26.23 29.41 3.93
C HIS A 287 -26.67 27.96 3.78
N ASP A 288 -26.87 27.24 4.89
CA ASP A 288 -27.31 25.83 4.87
C ASP A 288 -28.82 25.77 4.55
N ASN A 289 -29.20 24.82 3.69
CA ASN A 289 -30.60 24.66 3.29
C ASN A 289 -31.11 23.24 3.61
N ALA A 290 -32.04 23.14 4.54
CA ALA A 290 -32.62 21.89 4.99
C ALA A 290 -33.24 21.03 3.88
N GLU A 291 -33.80 21.67 2.80
CA GLU A 291 -34.39 20.95 1.70
C GLU A 291 -33.34 20.29 0.78
N ILE A 292 -32.15 20.86 0.72
CA ILE A 292 -31.02 20.37 -0.12
C ILE A 292 -30.17 19.36 0.64
N ARG A 293 -30.12 19.41 1.96
CA ARG A 293 -29.30 18.50 2.78
C ARG A 293 -29.42 17.03 2.42
N PRO A 294 -30.62 16.45 2.15
CA PRO A 294 -30.73 15.04 1.77
C PRO A 294 -29.96 14.68 0.51
N LEU A 295 -29.73 15.64 -0.38
CA LEU A 295 -29.05 15.42 -1.67
C LEU A 295 -27.54 15.08 -1.49
N LEU A 296 -26.96 15.29 -0.29
CA LEU A 296 -25.60 14.81 -0.02
C LEU A 296 -25.46 13.31 -0.27
N LEU A 297 -26.45 12.53 0.16
CA LEU A 297 -26.44 11.08 0.13
C LEU A 297 -27.48 10.45 -0.81
N LYS A 298 -28.51 11.21 -1.23
CA LYS A 298 -29.67 10.68 -1.94
C LYS A 298 -30.02 11.51 -3.17
N GLY A 299 -30.48 10.83 -4.20
CA GLY A 299 -30.99 11.49 -5.41
C GLY A 299 -29.89 12.07 -6.30
N GLU A 300 -30.25 13.10 -7.02
CA GLU A 300 -29.37 13.80 -7.95
C GLU A 300 -28.49 14.83 -7.21
N ARG A 301 -27.29 15.05 -7.75
CA ARG A 301 -26.41 16.14 -7.32
C ARG A 301 -27.14 17.48 -7.37
N PRO A 302 -26.99 18.38 -6.38
CA PRO A 302 -27.52 19.73 -6.46
C PRO A 302 -27.05 20.42 -7.74
N LYS A 303 -27.98 20.99 -8.51
CA LYS A 303 -27.67 21.68 -9.78
C LYS A 303 -26.84 22.93 -9.57
N THR A 304 -27.01 23.58 -8.41
CA THR A 304 -26.25 24.75 -7.98
C THR A 304 -25.99 24.68 -6.50
N GLY A 305 -24.83 25.19 -6.05
CA GLY A 305 -24.47 25.25 -4.63
C GLY A 305 -23.98 23.91 -4.08
N PHE A 306 -24.28 23.63 -2.84
CA PHE A 306 -23.77 22.52 -2.04
C PHE A 306 -24.90 21.86 -1.23
N ALA A 307 -24.71 20.61 -0.80
CA ALA A 307 -25.72 19.89 -0.04
C ALA A 307 -25.75 20.28 1.44
N PHE A 308 -24.64 20.76 2.01
CA PHE A 308 -24.57 21.33 3.34
C PHE A 308 -23.51 22.43 3.42
N HIS A 309 -23.62 23.28 4.45
CA HIS A 309 -22.65 24.33 4.72
C HIS A 309 -22.51 24.54 6.24
N THR A 310 -21.32 24.27 6.79
CA THR A 310 -21.04 24.55 8.22
C THR A 310 -20.80 26.04 8.45
N ALA A 311 -20.85 26.47 9.70
CA ALA A 311 -20.22 27.74 10.08
C ALA A 311 -18.69 27.67 9.84
N ALA A 312 -18.01 28.82 9.95
CA ALA A 312 -16.56 28.87 9.89
C ALA A 312 -15.97 28.31 11.20
N GLU A 313 -15.24 27.21 11.11
CA GLU A 313 -14.65 26.49 12.24
C GLU A 313 -13.21 26.07 11.94
N GLU A 314 -12.43 25.77 12.98
CA GLU A 314 -11.05 25.26 12.81
C GLU A 314 -11.03 23.81 12.27
N ASN A 315 -12.00 22.99 12.71
CA ASN A 315 -12.08 21.58 12.32
C ASN A 315 -13.53 21.19 11.96
N PRO A 316 -14.12 21.75 10.90
CA PRO A 316 -15.48 21.41 10.50
C PRO A 316 -15.54 20.00 9.92
N TRP A 317 -16.64 19.30 10.22
CA TRP A 317 -16.84 17.90 9.79
C TRP A 317 -18.27 17.58 9.39
N ALA A 318 -18.42 16.52 8.60
CA ALA A 318 -19.66 15.81 8.34
C ALA A 318 -19.46 14.33 8.68
N THR A 319 -20.35 13.75 9.51
CA THR A 319 -20.33 12.33 9.87
C THR A 319 -21.56 11.64 9.32
N ILE A 320 -21.36 10.60 8.53
CA ILE A 320 -22.39 9.78 7.89
C ILE A 320 -22.54 8.51 8.74
N ASP A 321 -23.78 8.14 9.07
CA ASP A 321 -24.17 6.90 9.76
C ASP A 321 -24.92 5.99 8.78
N LEU A 322 -24.37 4.82 8.52
CA LEU A 322 -24.94 3.78 7.66
C LEU A 322 -26.04 2.94 8.37
N GLY A 323 -26.31 3.23 9.66
CA GLY A 323 -27.25 2.53 10.51
C GLY A 323 -26.68 1.24 11.13
N GLU A 324 -25.87 0.50 10.37
CA GLU A 324 -25.17 -0.70 10.80
C GLU A 324 -23.78 -0.78 10.15
N ALA A 325 -22.92 -1.65 10.66
CA ALA A 325 -21.60 -1.88 10.06
C ALA A 325 -21.73 -2.60 8.70
N LYS A 326 -21.21 -1.98 7.64
CA LYS A 326 -21.25 -2.46 6.25
C LYS A 326 -19.85 -2.50 5.66
N GLN A 327 -19.65 -3.33 4.65
CA GLN A 327 -18.41 -3.33 3.88
C GLN A 327 -18.43 -2.19 2.88
N ILE A 328 -17.51 -1.24 3.03
CA ILE A 328 -17.35 -0.07 2.16
C ILE A 328 -16.22 -0.36 1.18
N ASN A 329 -16.51 -0.40 -0.11
CA ASN A 329 -15.54 -0.65 -1.17
C ASN A 329 -15.02 0.63 -1.82
N ALA A 330 -15.86 1.66 -1.93
CA ALA A 330 -15.48 2.97 -2.45
C ALA A 330 -16.31 4.09 -1.84
N VAL A 331 -15.72 5.28 -1.73
CA VAL A 331 -16.41 6.52 -1.37
C VAL A 331 -16.07 7.58 -2.42
N VAL A 332 -17.09 8.09 -3.11
CA VAL A 332 -16.96 9.18 -4.06
C VAL A 332 -17.36 10.46 -3.35
N ILE A 333 -16.47 11.45 -3.34
CA ILE A 333 -16.67 12.76 -2.72
C ILE A 333 -16.66 13.79 -3.81
N GLU A 334 -17.74 14.55 -3.97
CA GLU A 334 -17.88 15.58 -4.99
C GLU A 334 -17.94 16.97 -4.37
N ASN A 335 -17.02 17.82 -4.79
CA ASN A 335 -16.93 19.22 -4.40
C ASN A 335 -17.82 20.12 -5.26
N HIS A 336 -18.05 21.32 -4.77
CA HIS A 336 -18.57 22.40 -5.61
C HIS A 336 -17.46 22.86 -6.57
N PRO A 337 -17.71 22.92 -7.90
CA PRO A 337 -16.73 23.39 -8.87
C PRO A 337 -16.22 24.80 -8.53
N GLY A 338 -14.90 24.97 -8.55
CA GLY A 338 -14.24 26.25 -8.25
C GLY A 338 -14.19 26.65 -6.78
N ASP A 339 -14.60 25.76 -5.84
CA ASP A 339 -14.56 26.04 -4.40
C ASP A 339 -13.45 25.24 -3.68
N SER A 340 -12.42 25.93 -3.23
CA SER A 340 -11.26 25.32 -2.56
C SER A 340 -11.43 25.13 -1.05
N ARG A 341 -12.59 25.45 -0.46
CA ARG A 341 -12.80 25.38 1.01
C ARG A 341 -12.71 23.97 1.59
N SER A 342 -12.90 22.94 0.77
CA SER A 342 -12.66 21.52 1.13
C SER A 342 -11.23 21.04 0.86
N GLU A 343 -10.29 21.92 0.53
CA GLU A 343 -8.89 21.55 0.37
C GLU A 343 -8.33 20.90 1.65
N GLY A 344 -7.58 19.81 1.48
CA GLY A 344 -7.03 19.05 2.59
C GLY A 344 -8.05 18.19 3.34
N ILE A 345 -9.21 17.91 2.73
CA ILE A 345 -10.23 17.01 3.30
C ILE A 345 -9.61 15.66 3.68
N MET A 346 -10.04 15.13 4.82
CA MET A 346 -9.67 13.82 5.33
C MET A 346 -10.91 12.94 5.47
N MET A 347 -10.73 11.64 5.27
CA MET A 347 -11.76 10.63 5.51
C MET A 347 -11.30 9.66 6.60
N SER A 348 -12.14 9.53 7.63
CA SER A 348 -11.97 8.56 8.70
C SER A 348 -13.19 7.65 8.78
N ILE A 349 -13.00 6.42 9.27
CA ILE A 349 -14.07 5.45 9.49
C ILE A 349 -14.11 5.01 10.95
N SER A 350 -15.28 4.52 11.38
CA SER A 350 -15.48 3.96 12.71
C SER A 350 -16.59 2.90 12.68
N THR A 351 -16.51 1.91 13.55
CA THR A 351 -17.58 0.95 13.80
C THR A 351 -18.47 1.34 14.96
N ASP A 352 -17.97 2.12 15.92
CA ASP A 352 -18.63 2.49 17.20
C ASP A 352 -18.96 3.99 17.33
N GLY A 353 -18.49 4.81 16.37
CA GLY A 353 -18.67 6.27 16.40
C GLY A 353 -17.76 7.02 17.37
N THR A 354 -16.89 6.32 18.11
CA THR A 354 -16.00 6.88 19.14
C THR A 354 -14.53 6.72 18.78
N THR A 355 -14.16 5.55 18.26
CA THR A 355 -12.79 5.23 17.81
C THR A 355 -12.70 5.42 16.31
N TRP A 356 -11.82 6.31 15.85
CA TRP A 356 -11.71 6.70 14.46
C TRP A 356 -10.37 6.30 13.85
N GLU A 357 -10.42 5.72 12.64
CA GLU A 357 -9.24 5.43 11.84
C GLU A 357 -9.26 6.32 10.60
N THR A 358 -8.24 7.17 10.44
CA THR A 358 -8.09 7.99 9.22
C THR A 358 -7.51 7.14 8.11
N LEU A 359 -8.27 6.97 7.04
CA LEU A 359 -7.88 6.15 5.88
C LEU A 359 -7.26 6.95 4.75
N TRP A 360 -7.64 8.22 4.62
CA TRP A 360 -7.27 9.00 3.47
C TRP A 360 -7.26 10.50 3.78
N LYS A 361 -6.38 11.22 3.06
CA LYS A 361 -6.30 12.68 3.07
C LYS A 361 -6.03 13.16 1.65
N ALA A 362 -6.75 14.17 1.19
CA ALA A 362 -6.51 14.81 -0.09
C ALA A 362 -5.14 15.51 -0.09
N SER A 363 -4.33 15.24 -1.11
CA SER A 363 -3.03 15.90 -1.33
C SER A 363 -3.17 17.25 -2.03
N LYS A 364 -4.24 17.43 -2.80
CA LYS A 364 -4.62 18.66 -3.51
C LYS A 364 -6.13 18.75 -3.62
N TRP A 365 -6.63 19.92 -3.98
CA TRP A 365 -8.04 20.10 -4.31
C TRP A 365 -8.38 19.45 -5.65
N GLU A 366 -9.54 18.78 -5.72
CA GLU A 366 -10.13 18.23 -6.93
C GLU A 366 -11.65 18.41 -6.88
N GLU A 367 -12.31 18.46 -8.04
CA GLU A 367 -13.78 18.52 -8.09
C GLU A 367 -14.41 17.22 -7.59
N LYS A 368 -13.71 16.10 -7.78
CA LYS A 368 -14.19 14.76 -7.40
C LYS A 368 -13.04 13.89 -6.96
N TRP A 369 -13.19 13.22 -5.81
CA TRP A 369 -12.27 12.19 -5.35
C TRP A 369 -12.96 10.83 -5.31
N LEU A 370 -12.27 9.80 -5.76
CA LEU A 370 -12.60 8.42 -5.48
C LEU A 370 -11.66 7.89 -4.40
N VAL A 371 -12.20 7.59 -3.23
CA VAL A 371 -11.47 7.00 -2.12
C VAL A 371 -11.78 5.52 -2.06
N LEU A 372 -10.76 4.68 -2.19
CA LEU A 372 -10.87 3.23 -2.05
C LEU A 372 -10.39 2.84 -0.65
N PRO A 373 -11.29 2.57 0.30
CA PRO A 373 -10.92 2.04 1.59
C PRO A 373 -10.26 0.68 1.43
N THR A 374 -9.06 0.54 1.95
CA THR A 374 -8.32 -0.72 1.90
C THR A 374 -7.95 -1.14 3.31
N ARG A 375 -7.86 -2.45 3.54
CA ARG A 375 -7.29 -3.03 4.77
C ARG A 375 -6.05 -3.81 4.42
N PHE A 376 -5.11 -3.82 5.34
CA PHE A 376 -3.95 -4.67 5.25
C PHE A 376 -4.24 -5.99 5.97
N HIS A 377 -4.24 -7.10 5.25
CA HIS A 377 -4.48 -8.42 5.84
C HIS A 377 -3.53 -9.45 5.23
N ALA A 378 -2.83 -10.18 6.08
CA ALA A 378 -1.87 -11.23 5.69
C ALA A 378 -0.84 -10.79 4.63
N GLY A 379 -0.37 -9.53 4.71
CA GLY A 379 0.62 -9.01 3.77
C GLY A 379 0.04 -8.47 2.45
N ILE A 380 -1.28 -8.44 2.30
CA ILE A 380 -1.95 -7.97 1.09
C ILE A 380 -2.89 -6.81 1.40
N THR A 381 -2.88 -5.80 0.54
CA THR A 381 -3.91 -4.74 0.57
C THR A 381 -5.19 -5.29 -0.04
N VAL A 382 -6.23 -5.47 0.78
CA VAL A 382 -7.54 -5.98 0.36
C VAL A 382 -8.50 -4.81 0.20
N PRO A 383 -9.25 -4.73 -0.91
CA PRO A 383 -10.30 -3.73 -1.06
C PRO A 383 -11.39 -3.87 -0.01
N GLY A 384 -11.95 -2.74 0.39
CA GLY A 384 -13.07 -2.68 1.31
C GLY A 384 -12.68 -2.67 2.80
N ARG A 385 -13.45 -1.94 3.57
CA ARG A 385 -13.36 -1.81 5.03
C ARG A 385 -14.75 -1.91 5.63
N THR A 386 -14.86 -2.59 6.75
CA THR A 386 -16.11 -2.63 7.51
C THR A 386 -16.19 -1.42 8.42
N ALA A 387 -17.24 -0.62 8.25
CA ALA A 387 -17.53 0.51 9.14
C ALA A 387 -19.03 0.81 9.17
N ARG A 388 -19.49 1.42 10.26
CA ARG A 388 -20.81 2.02 10.36
C ARG A 388 -20.76 3.52 10.08
N TYR A 389 -19.70 4.19 10.51
CA TYR A 389 -19.58 5.63 10.42
C TYR A 389 -18.44 6.03 9.47
N ILE A 390 -18.69 7.07 8.68
CA ILE A 390 -17.70 7.73 7.83
C ILE A 390 -17.69 9.20 8.22
N ARG A 391 -16.52 9.74 8.59
CA ARG A 391 -16.32 11.15 8.86
C ARG A 391 -15.48 11.78 7.76
N LEU A 392 -15.98 12.88 7.23
CA LEU A 392 -15.27 13.77 6.35
C LEU A 392 -15.00 15.06 7.09
N GLU A 393 -13.76 15.51 7.14
CA GLU A 393 -13.36 16.71 7.89
C GLU A 393 -12.28 17.48 7.16
N THR A 394 -12.18 18.78 7.44
CA THR A 394 -11.07 19.62 6.99
C THR A 394 -10.46 20.35 8.16
N LYS A 395 -9.24 20.88 7.97
CA LYS A 395 -8.60 21.79 8.94
C LYS A 395 -8.56 23.17 8.32
N GLY A 396 -9.15 24.14 9.01
CA GLY A 396 -9.16 25.54 8.62
C GLY A 396 -8.32 26.39 9.58
N ASN A 397 -7.20 26.90 9.09
CA ASN A 397 -6.46 27.98 9.78
C ASN A 397 -6.15 29.08 8.76
N PRO A 398 -6.87 30.20 8.75
CA PRO A 398 -7.95 30.59 9.68
C PRO A 398 -9.20 29.69 9.58
N PRO A 399 -10.13 29.75 10.57
CA PRO A 399 -11.40 29.02 10.54
C PRO A 399 -12.15 29.23 9.22
N ARG A 400 -12.68 28.14 8.66
CA ARG A 400 -13.40 28.18 7.37
C ARG A 400 -14.61 27.23 7.40
N PRO A 401 -15.67 27.52 6.60
CA PRO A 401 -16.76 26.58 6.46
C PRO A 401 -16.33 25.35 5.65
N PHE A 402 -17.00 24.24 5.91
CA PHE A 402 -16.89 23.00 5.15
C PHE A 402 -18.20 22.74 4.41
N LEU A 403 -18.07 22.34 3.15
CA LEU A 403 -19.21 22.09 2.27
C LEU A 403 -18.86 21.04 1.21
N LEU A 404 -19.84 20.27 0.80
CA LEU A 404 -19.73 19.31 -0.29
C LEU A 404 -21.02 19.29 -1.11
N GLN A 405 -20.93 18.86 -2.35
CA GLN A 405 -22.12 18.66 -3.19
C GLN A 405 -22.72 17.28 -3.01
N ARG A 406 -21.89 16.24 -2.98
CA ARG A 406 -22.37 14.86 -2.91
C ARG A 406 -21.32 13.93 -2.30
N VAL A 407 -21.82 12.89 -1.65
CA VAL A 407 -21.03 11.73 -1.22
C VAL A 407 -21.78 10.47 -1.62
N THR A 408 -21.16 9.60 -2.41
CA THR A 408 -21.68 8.27 -2.76
C THR A 408 -20.85 7.23 -2.06
N ILE A 409 -21.49 6.29 -1.38
CA ILE A 409 -20.82 5.24 -0.62
C ILE A 409 -21.19 3.91 -1.23
N LEU A 410 -20.21 3.21 -1.78
CA LEU A 410 -20.43 1.96 -2.51
C LEU A 410 -19.89 0.79 -1.71
N GLY A 411 -20.66 -0.31 -1.65
CA GLY A 411 -20.28 -1.47 -0.87
C GLY A 411 -21.33 -2.59 -0.86
N GLN A 412 -21.23 -3.44 0.18
CA GLN A 412 -22.10 -4.61 0.38
C GLN A 412 -22.79 -4.56 1.73
#